data_a935e5a485ffb54d94e6af181c7b990b
#
_entry.id   a935e5a485ffb54d94e6af181c7b990b
#
_cell.length_a   1.000
_cell.length_b   1.000
_cell.length_c   1.000
_cell.angle_alpha   90.00
_cell.angle_beta   90.00
_cell.angle_gamma   90.00
#
_symmetry.space_group_name_H-M   'P 1'
#
loop_
_entity.id
_entity.type
_entity.pdbx_description
1 polymer ?
#
loop_
_entity_poly.entity_id
_entity_poly.type
_entity_poly.pdbx_seq_one_letter_code
_entity_poly.pdbx_strand_id
1 'polypeptide(L)'
;MSNEGSISSCHPDEESKQHSDAYLCCGYFNQKYVVSKMFYFFYFAALGAILPFLPLFYKQLGLPAKKAGIISGIQPFISFAFTPMWGALSDKTKKGKLVFVISFTALVAVGIAFLLTPMPTCKDKPTGDIHRELISVKNQSVFKKMYQVIAESQNFNRWPVGGEELNDFLALSDKQGGRHQNKFDVFLYLLLVSLVGTIFSCPGLALGDAAAVCLLRRKNDIHQYGKQKRWASIGWGLAAFTFGAMVSDKYLCPLVPGQKRTIDYSLCFYGSISLKLLALFSGLRLDFDLNGKDNTDDMVRERRSGVMAALEAVSRPRYLAFFVIVLYSGMTFGMIMGFLFWHLEDCYSPQIMFSIIPVVRCIADVIVYSVSPHVIIKIGVHNLLYLVLACYVVRLTSYVFVTNPWCYLFIEVLSGLTSAGGWAGFVTYIAYNSVEGAPATLQGMLHGVYHGVGHGLGRVIGGFLFSTYGAQVTFSIFGGLGLIMLLMFASVNKIFEDKPKSQN
;
A
#
# COMPACT_ATOMS: atom_id res chain seq x y z
N MET A 1 -3.63 -69.21 -44.43
CA MET A 1 -4.19 -68.28 -45.35
C MET A 1 -4.28 -66.98 -44.58
N SER A 2 -3.16 -66.17 -44.57
CA SER A 2 -2.86 -65.08 -45.48
C SER A 2 -3.89 -63.96 -45.44
N ASN A 3 -3.58 -62.85 -44.80
CA ASN A 3 -3.21 -61.69 -45.57
C ASN A 3 -2.59 -60.57 -44.68
N GLU A 4 -1.42 -60.20 -45.14
CA GLU A 4 -0.70 -59.00 -44.84
C GLU A 4 -1.39 -57.78 -45.43
N GLY A 5 -1.04 -56.62 -44.93
CA GLY A 5 -1.28 -55.37 -45.61
C GLY A 5 -1.40 -54.23 -44.60
N SER A 6 -0.61 -53.41 -44.49
CA SER A 6 0.33 -52.49 -45.09
C SER A 6 0.59 -51.36 -44.07
N ILE A 7 1.85 -51.25 -43.74
CA ILE A 7 2.44 -50.11 -43.02
C ILE A 7 2.43 -48.92 -43.98
N SER A 8 1.68 -47.85 -43.69
CA SER A 8 1.86 -46.57 -44.32
C SER A 8 2.70 -45.65 -43.45
N SER A 9 3.88 -45.36 -43.99
CA SER A 9 4.89 -44.43 -43.51
C SER A 9 4.32 -43.04 -43.27
N CYS A 10 4.32 -42.56 -42.03
CA CYS A 10 4.24 -41.14 -41.72
C CYS A 10 5.61 -40.50 -41.89
N HIS A 11 5.68 -39.52 -42.76
CA HIS A 11 6.82 -38.65 -42.99
C HIS A 11 7.17 -37.85 -41.73
N PRO A 12 8.45 -37.66 -41.41
CA PRO A 12 8.92 -36.78 -40.33
C PRO A 12 9.38 -35.45 -40.92
N ASP A 13 8.49 -34.48 -41.10
CA ASP A 13 8.83 -33.13 -41.57
C ASP A 13 8.07 -31.99 -40.91
N GLU A 14 7.94 -32.01 -39.57
CA GLU A 14 7.50 -30.80 -38.80
C GLU A 14 8.20 -30.58 -37.46
N GLU A 15 9.38 -31.17 -37.23
CA GLU A 15 10.14 -31.02 -35.99
C GLU A 15 11.39 -30.12 -36.09
N SER A 16 11.42 -29.11 -36.94
CA SER A 16 12.59 -28.22 -37.04
C SER A 16 12.31 -26.72 -36.81
N LYS A 17 11.39 -26.35 -35.95
CA LYS A 17 11.28 -25.00 -35.40
C LYS A 17 11.20 -24.99 -33.87
N GLN A 18 11.89 -25.84 -33.21
CA GLN A 18 12.09 -25.77 -31.78
C GLN A 18 13.30 -24.88 -31.49
N HIS A 19 12.97 -23.69 -31.12
CA HIS A 19 13.69 -22.57 -30.58
C HIS A 19 15.00 -22.85 -29.85
N SER A 20 16.00 -22.07 -30.22
CA SER A 20 17.20 -21.80 -29.42
C SER A 20 16.81 -21.13 -28.08
N ASP A 21 16.47 -21.93 -27.09
CA ASP A 21 16.40 -21.49 -25.70
C ASP A 21 17.86 -21.47 -25.19
N ALA A 22 18.36 -20.24 -24.98
CA ALA A 22 19.68 -20.04 -24.41
C ALA A 22 19.74 -20.57 -22.98
N TYR A 23 20.51 -21.58 -22.76
CA TYR A 23 20.84 -22.08 -21.41
C TYR A 23 21.77 -21.09 -20.71
N LEU A 24 21.26 -20.32 -19.75
CA LEU A 24 22.10 -19.65 -18.77
C LEU A 24 21.92 -20.35 -17.41
N CYS A 25 23.01 -20.59 -16.71
CA CYS A 25 23.09 -21.32 -15.45
C CYS A 25 21.95 -21.02 -14.49
N CYS A 26 21.03 -21.95 -14.28
CA CYS A 26 19.84 -21.96 -13.42
C CYS A 26 18.50 -21.80 -14.16
N GLY A 27 18.13 -22.80 -14.94
CA GLY A 27 16.75 -23.03 -15.38
C GLY A 27 16.36 -22.30 -16.66
N TYR A 28 15.51 -22.95 -17.41
CA TYR A 28 14.91 -22.54 -18.70
C TYR A 28 14.55 -21.04 -18.75
N PHE A 29 15.34 -20.24 -19.48
CA PHE A 29 15.13 -18.79 -19.63
C PHE A 29 14.23 -18.52 -20.84
N ASN A 30 12.90 -18.60 -20.64
CA ASN A 30 11.97 -18.29 -21.70
C ASN A 30 11.87 -16.76 -21.86
N GLN A 31 12.41 -16.23 -22.95
CA GLN A 31 12.54 -14.81 -23.25
C GLN A 31 11.20 -14.04 -23.11
N LYS A 32 10.06 -14.65 -23.44
CA LYS A 32 8.73 -14.01 -23.32
C LYS A 32 8.32 -13.80 -21.85
N TYR A 33 8.72 -14.65 -20.92
CA TYR A 33 8.45 -14.47 -19.50
C TYR A 33 9.35 -13.41 -18.84
N VAL A 34 10.50 -13.12 -19.44
CA VAL A 34 11.41 -12.07 -18.95
C VAL A 34 10.75 -10.70 -19.01
N VAL A 35 10.06 -10.40 -20.11
CA VAL A 35 9.36 -9.12 -20.29
C VAL A 35 8.31 -8.90 -19.19
N SER A 36 7.51 -9.90 -18.87
CA SER A 36 6.53 -9.83 -17.79
C SER A 36 7.21 -9.65 -16.42
N LYS A 37 8.30 -10.39 -16.14
CA LYS A 37 9.08 -10.25 -14.90
C LYS A 37 9.68 -8.85 -14.77
N MET A 38 10.27 -8.31 -15.86
CA MET A 38 10.83 -6.96 -15.91
C MET A 38 9.76 -5.90 -15.66
N PHE A 39 8.57 -6.05 -16.28
CA PHE A 39 7.45 -5.17 -16.05
C PHE A 39 7.06 -5.11 -14.56
N TYR A 40 6.84 -6.27 -13.92
CA TYR A 40 6.51 -6.32 -12.49
C TYR A 40 7.63 -5.75 -11.63
N PHE A 41 8.87 -6.09 -11.92
CA PHE A 41 10.02 -5.59 -11.18
C PHE A 41 10.09 -4.07 -11.23
N PHE A 42 10.11 -3.46 -12.42
CA PHE A 42 10.25 -2.01 -12.55
C PHE A 42 9.03 -1.25 -12.04
N TYR A 43 7.81 -1.75 -12.28
CA TYR A 43 6.59 -1.11 -11.79
C TYR A 43 6.57 -1.06 -10.26
N PHE A 44 6.80 -2.18 -9.60
CA PHE A 44 6.80 -2.22 -8.14
C PHE A 44 8.04 -1.60 -7.51
N ALA A 45 9.17 -1.61 -8.19
CA ALA A 45 10.35 -0.83 -7.79
C ALA A 45 10.06 0.68 -7.82
N ALA A 46 9.35 1.17 -8.85
CA ALA A 46 8.93 2.56 -8.92
C ALA A 46 8.02 2.98 -7.77
N LEU A 47 7.13 2.07 -7.34
CA LEU A 47 6.29 2.29 -6.16
C LEU A 47 7.10 2.22 -4.86
N GLY A 48 8.00 1.25 -4.74
CA GLY A 48 8.88 1.09 -3.58
C GLY A 48 9.81 2.28 -3.35
N ALA A 49 10.25 2.93 -4.44
CA ALA A 49 11.10 4.11 -4.37
C ALA A 49 10.44 5.33 -3.72
N ILE A 50 9.10 5.45 -3.75
CA ILE A 50 8.41 6.68 -3.32
C ILE A 50 7.33 6.45 -2.26
N LEU A 51 6.50 5.38 -2.36
CA LEU A 51 5.32 5.24 -1.49
C LEU A 51 5.64 5.18 0.00
N PRO A 52 6.72 4.52 0.48
CA PRO A 52 7.07 4.54 1.89
C PRO A 52 7.41 5.93 2.43
N PHE A 53 7.98 6.79 1.58
CA PHE A 53 8.46 8.13 1.94
C PHE A 53 7.42 9.23 1.73
N LEU A 54 6.34 8.95 1.01
CA LEU A 54 5.32 9.94 0.66
C LEU A 54 4.63 10.58 1.88
N PRO A 55 4.30 9.85 2.97
CA PRO A 55 3.78 10.48 4.19
C PRO A 55 4.75 11.45 4.84
N LEU A 56 6.05 11.13 4.82
CA LEU A 56 7.11 12.00 5.35
C LEU A 56 7.27 13.26 4.50
N PHE A 57 7.18 13.12 3.18
CA PHE A 57 7.16 14.25 2.26
C PHE A 57 5.99 15.21 2.55
N TYR A 58 4.76 14.71 2.74
CA TYR A 58 3.62 15.53 3.14
C TYR A 58 3.84 16.25 4.46
N LYS A 59 4.45 15.56 5.44
CA LYS A 59 4.79 16.14 6.74
C LYS A 59 5.79 17.29 6.61
N GLN A 60 6.81 17.17 5.76
CA GLN A 60 7.79 18.23 5.50
C GLN A 60 7.18 19.44 4.80
N LEU A 61 6.20 19.26 3.93
CA LEU A 61 5.41 20.34 3.36
C LEU A 61 4.52 21.05 4.40
N GLY A 62 4.55 20.61 5.66
CA GLY A 62 3.78 21.15 6.78
C GLY A 62 2.29 20.82 6.70
N LEU A 63 1.92 19.78 5.95
CA LEU A 63 0.54 19.29 5.94
C LEU A 63 0.26 18.49 7.23
N PRO A 64 -0.87 18.70 7.91
CA PRO A 64 -1.28 17.87 9.03
C PRO A 64 -1.65 16.46 8.53
N ALA A 65 -1.55 15.45 9.42
CA ALA A 65 -1.85 14.05 9.10
C ALA A 65 -3.25 13.85 8.48
N LYS A 66 -4.25 14.62 8.92
CA LYS A 66 -5.59 14.63 8.34
C LYS A 66 -5.58 14.95 6.84
N LYS A 67 -4.88 16.00 6.42
CA LYS A 67 -4.77 16.39 5.00
C LYS A 67 -3.98 15.37 4.19
N ALA A 68 -2.87 14.87 4.71
CA ALA A 68 -2.08 13.80 4.09
C ALA A 68 -2.90 12.51 3.92
N GLY A 69 -3.71 12.16 4.93
CA GLY A 69 -4.64 11.03 4.88
C GLY A 69 -5.72 11.17 3.80
N ILE A 70 -6.26 12.37 3.59
CA ILE A 70 -7.24 12.65 2.51
C ILE A 70 -6.57 12.48 1.15
N ILE A 71 -5.40 13.09 0.90
CA ILE A 71 -4.70 13.01 -0.39
C ILE A 71 -4.39 11.55 -0.75
N SER A 72 -3.82 10.80 0.19
CA SER A 72 -3.42 9.41 -0.05
C SER A 72 -4.59 8.42 0.02
N GLY A 73 -5.64 8.74 0.75
CA GLY A 73 -6.82 7.89 0.93
C GLY A 73 -7.84 7.98 -0.20
N ILE A 74 -7.91 9.11 -0.92
CA ILE A 74 -8.84 9.26 -2.05
C ILE A 74 -8.44 8.40 -3.27
N GLN A 75 -7.14 8.15 -3.45
CA GLN A 75 -6.61 7.38 -4.59
C GLN A 75 -7.18 5.95 -4.69
N PRO A 76 -7.24 5.13 -3.63
CA PRO A 76 -7.85 3.81 -3.68
C PRO A 76 -9.33 3.83 -4.07
N PHE A 77 -10.11 4.81 -3.59
CA PHE A 77 -11.52 4.94 -3.98
C PHE A 77 -11.68 5.24 -5.46
N ILE A 78 -10.88 6.17 -5.98
CA ILE A 78 -10.89 6.50 -7.42
C ILE A 78 -10.48 5.28 -8.23
N SER A 79 -9.41 4.59 -7.85
CA SER A 79 -8.95 3.39 -8.54
C SER A 79 -10.05 2.31 -8.57
N PHE A 80 -10.73 2.10 -7.45
CA PHE A 80 -11.85 1.15 -7.37
C PHE A 80 -12.99 1.51 -8.33
N ALA A 81 -13.37 2.79 -8.42
CA ALA A 81 -14.46 3.23 -9.27
C ALA A 81 -14.10 3.25 -10.77
N PHE A 82 -12.90 3.74 -11.10
CA PHE A 82 -12.53 4.04 -12.49
C PHE A 82 -11.81 2.89 -13.21
N THR A 83 -11.14 1.97 -12.51
CA THR A 83 -10.45 0.84 -13.16
C THR A 83 -11.39 -0.02 -14.00
N PRO A 84 -12.60 -0.40 -13.54
CA PRO A 84 -13.55 -1.16 -14.38
C PRO A 84 -14.03 -0.37 -15.61
N MET A 85 -14.20 0.95 -15.47
CA MET A 85 -14.63 1.83 -16.59
C MET A 85 -13.57 1.86 -17.69
N TRP A 86 -12.30 2.02 -17.32
CA TRP A 86 -11.18 1.96 -18.26
C TRP A 86 -11.01 0.57 -18.88
N GLY A 87 -11.23 -0.50 -18.11
CA GLY A 87 -11.25 -1.87 -18.63
C GLY A 87 -12.30 -2.03 -19.73
N ALA A 88 -13.55 -1.65 -19.44
CA ALA A 88 -14.64 -1.70 -20.41
C ALA A 88 -14.37 -0.84 -21.66
N LEU A 89 -13.77 0.35 -21.50
CA LEU A 89 -13.38 1.19 -22.62
C LEU A 89 -12.27 0.53 -23.47
N SER A 90 -11.28 -0.08 -22.82
CA SER A 90 -10.21 -0.82 -23.49
C SER A 90 -10.76 -1.98 -24.32
N ASP A 91 -11.69 -2.76 -23.76
CA ASP A 91 -12.33 -3.91 -24.41
C ASP A 91 -13.18 -3.46 -25.60
N LYS A 92 -13.99 -2.41 -25.42
CA LYS A 92 -14.86 -1.86 -26.48
C LYS A 92 -14.06 -1.28 -27.64
N THR A 93 -12.98 -0.57 -27.35
CA THR A 93 -12.17 0.10 -28.40
C THR A 93 -11.12 -0.82 -29.01
N LYS A 94 -10.85 -1.98 -28.41
CA LYS A 94 -9.74 -2.89 -28.76
C LYS A 94 -8.36 -2.19 -28.76
N LYS A 95 -8.21 -1.09 -28.03
CA LYS A 95 -6.99 -0.27 -27.96
C LYS A 95 -6.31 -0.36 -26.56
N GLY A 96 -6.23 -1.56 -26.00
CA GLY A 96 -5.63 -1.79 -24.67
C GLY A 96 -4.22 -1.21 -24.52
N LYS A 97 -3.40 -1.31 -25.57
CA LYS A 97 -2.05 -0.73 -25.59
C LYS A 97 -2.06 0.80 -25.47
N LEU A 98 -3.01 1.50 -26.10
CA LEU A 98 -3.15 2.95 -26.02
C LEU A 98 -3.55 3.38 -24.60
N VAL A 99 -4.53 2.69 -23.99
CA VAL A 99 -4.96 2.95 -22.60
C VAL A 99 -3.80 2.71 -21.63
N PHE A 100 -3.00 1.68 -21.85
CA PHE A 100 -1.80 1.40 -21.05
C PHE A 100 -0.77 2.54 -21.15
N VAL A 101 -0.48 3.05 -22.34
CA VAL A 101 0.44 4.19 -22.54
C VAL A 101 -0.09 5.44 -21.83
N ILE A 102 -1.38 5.77 -22.00
CA ILE A 102 -2.01 6.92 -21.32
C ILE A 102 -1.83 6.79 -19.79
N SER A 103 -2.06 5.59 -19.24
CA SER A 103 -1.94 5.36 -17.81
C SER A 103 -0.53 5.57 -17.29
N PHE A 104 0.47 5.07 -17.99
CA PHE A 104 1.87 5.26 -17.58
C PHE A 104 2.35 6.69 -17.79
N THR A 105 1.90 7.37 -18.84
CA THR A 105 2.17 8.79 -19.03
C THR A 105 1.58 9.62 -17.89
N ALA A 106 0.37 9.31 -17.46
CA ALA A 106 -0.25 9.95 -16.28
C ALA A 106 0.55 9.67 -15.00
N LEU A 107 1.03 8.43 -14.78
CA LEU A 107 1.89 8.08 -13.63
C LEU A 107 3.19 8.88 -13.60
N VAL A 108 3.80 9.11 -14.75
CA VAL A 108 5.02 9.93 -14.88
C VAL A 108 4.69 11.40 -14.64
N ALA A 109 3.61 11.91 -15.24
CA ALA A 109 3.17 13.29 -15.06
C ALA A 109 2.86 13.63 -13.59
N VAL A 110 2.19 12.72 -12.87
CA VAL A 110 1.99 12.86 -11.42
C VAL A 110 3.31 12.93 -10.67
N GLY A 111 4.27 12.07 -11.00
CA GLY A 111 5.60 12.10 -10.38
C GLY A 111 6.30 13.45 -10.58
N ILE A 112 6.25 14.00 -11.79
CA ILE A 112 6.80 15.31 -12.13
C ILE A 112 6.06 16.42 -11.38
N ALA A 113 4.72 16.38 -11.33
CA ALA A 113 3.93 17.37 -10.61
C ALA A 113 4.25 17.39 -9.11
N PHE A 114 4.45 16.23 -8.49
CA PHE A 114 4.90 16.14 -7.09
C PHE A 114 6.32 16.70 -6.91
N LEU A 115 7.23 16.45 -7.85
CA LEU A 115 8.59 16.98 -7.81
C LEU A 115 8.61 18.52 -7.92
N LEU A 116 7.68 19.10 -8.67
CA LEU A 116 7.54 20.55 -8.85
C LEU A 116 6.83 21.23 -7.68
N THR A 117 6.41 20.49 -6.66
CA THR A 117 5.78 21.09 -5.47
C THR A 117 6.78 21.99 -4.74
N PRO A 118 6.43 23.26 -4.46
CA PRO A 118 7.34 24.16 -3.78
C PRO A 118 7.71 23.67 -2.38
N MET A 119 8.99 23.43 -2.17
CA MET A 119 9.53 23.02 -0.87
C MET A 119 9.65 24.22 0.07
N PRO A 120 9.54 24.02 1.39
CA PRO A 120 9.78 25.08 2.34
C PRO A 120 11.22 25.59 2.20
N THR A 121 11.39 26.90 2.05
CA THR A 121 12.71 27.55 2.01
C THR A 121 13.41 27.39 3.34
N CYS A 122 14.71 27.10 3.29
CA CYS A 122 15.55 27.12 4.48
C CYS A 122 15.53 28.53 5.08
N LYS A 123 15.22 28.67 6.35
CA LYS A 123 15.38 29.94 7.04
C LYS A 123 16.87 30.18 7.22
N ASP A 124 17.43 31.06 6.44
CA ASP A 124 18.74 31.65 6.76
C ASP A 124 18.59 32.38 8.08
N LYS A 125 19.26 31.92 9.13
CA LYS A 125 19.38 32.73 10.35
C LYS A 125 20.17 33.99 9.99
N PRO A 126 19.63 35.20 10.25
CA PRO A 126 20.48 36.38 10.18
C PRO A 126 21.60 36.19 11.19
N THR A 127 22.82 36.33 10.70
CA THR A 127 24.10 36.15 11.44
C THR A 127 24.27 37.12 12.62
N GLY A 128 23.23 37.87 13.00
CA GLY A 128 23.27 38.92 14.03
C GLY A 128 22.66 38.54 15.40
N ASP A 129 21.99 37.38 15.56
CA ASP A 129 21.18 37.13 16.77
C ASP A 129 21.65 35.98 17.67
N ILE A 130 22.89 35.46 17.49
CA ILE A 130 23.44 34.39 18.34
C ILE A 130 23.45 34.82 19.83
N HIS A 131 23.64 36.11 20.12
CA HIS A 131 23.64 36.60 21.50
C HIS A 131 22.24 36.67 22.14
N ARG A 132 21.17 36.93 21.36
CA ARG A 132 19.81 36.97 21.85
C ARG A 132 19.21 35.55 22.07
N GLU A 133 19.56 34.60 21.22
CA GLU A 133 19.08 33.23 21.38
C GLU A 133 19.74 32.48 22.55
N LEU A 134 21.01 32.74 22.85
CA LEU A 134 21.68 32.19 24.06
C LEU A 134 20.98 32.64 25.35
N ILE A 135 20.48 33.88 25.37
CA ILE A 135 19.71 34.43 26.49
C ILE A 135 18.31 33.76 26.53
N SER A 136 17.66 33.57 25.36
CA SER A 136 16.37 32.91 25.26
C SER A 136 16.43 31.41 25.66
N VAL A 137 17.46 30.67 25.22
CA VAL A 137 17.67 29.26 25.58
C VAL A 137 17.96 29.13 27.09
N LYS A 138 18.74 30.06 27.65
CA LYS A 138 19.03 30.07 29.09
C LYS A 138 17.78 30.36 29.90
N ASN A 139 16.91 31.27 29.42
CA ASN A 139 15.62 31.56 30.06
C ASN A 139 14.63 30.40 29.89
N GLN A 140 14.63 29.69 28.76
CA GLN A 140 13.75 28.52 28.54
C GLN A 140 14.13 27.32 29.42
N SER A 141 15.43 27.11 29.68
CA SER A 141 15.90 26.06 30.60
C SER A 141 15.59 26.39 32.06
N VAL A 142 15.67 27.66 32.44
CA VAL A 142 15.27 28.18 33.74
C VAL A 142 13.75 28.09 33.91
N PHE A 143 12.97 28.47 32.89
CA PHE A 143 11.52 28.40 32.88
C PHE A 143 11.02 26.94 32.97
N LYS A 144 11.67 26.00 32.29
CA LYS A 144 11.34 24.57 32.35
C LYS A 144 11.68 23.97 33.75
N LYS A 145 12.79 24.38 34.37
CA LYS A 145 13.10 24.02 35.74
C LYS A 145 12.14 24.65 36.76
N MET A 146 11.74 25.92 36.53
CA MET A 146 10.77 26.59 37.38
C MET A 146 9.37 25.98 37.25
N TYR A 147 8.95 25.59 36.07
CA TYR A 147 7.69 24.88 35.83
C TYR A 147 7.65 23.49 36.48
N GLN A 148 8.77 22.74 36.47
CA GLN A 148 8.88 21.48 37.18
C GLN A 148 8.81 21.65 38.72
N VAL A 149 9.45 22.68 39.26
CA VAL A 149 9.40 22.98 40.70
C VAL A 149 8.01 23.45 41.13
N ILE A 150 7.27 24.18 40.28
CA ILE A 150 5.91 24.64 40.56
C ILE A 150 4.90 23.49 40.41
N ALA A 151 5.09 22.58 39.46
CA ALA A 151 4.26 21.39 39.28
C ALA A 151 4.40 20.39 40.42
N GLU A 152 5.54 20.34 41.10
CA GLU A 152 5.77 19.52 42.29
C GLU A 152 5.23 20.13 43.60
N SER A 153 4.93 21.44 43.64
CA SER A 153 4.30 22.08 44.79
C SER A 153 2.77 22.11 44.62
N GLN A 154 2.08 21.25 45.36
CA GLN A 154 0.60 21.07 45.31
C GLN A 154 -0.22 22.28 45.81
N ASN A 155 0.10 23.53 45.40
CA ASN A 155 -0.68 24.71 45.79
C ASN A 155 -0.90 25.66 44.57
N PHE A 156 -1.72 25.23 43.62
CA PHE A 156 -1.95 25.96 42.36
C PHE A 156 -3.16 26.94 42.36
N ASN A 157 -3.62 27.40 43.51
CA ASN A 157 -4.85 28.22 43.54
C ASN A 157 -4.66 29.72 43.81
N ARG A 158 -3.51 30.33 43.63
CA ARG A 158 -3.39 31.80 43.84
C ARG A 158 -2.19 32.46 43.16
N TRP A 159 -2.33 32.75 41.85
CA TRP A 159 -1.51 33.81 41.22
C TRP A 159 -2.32 34.55 40.15
N PRO A 160 -2.45 35.90 40.23
CA PRO A 160 -3.01 36.69 39.14
C PRO A 160 -1.93 36.89 38.07
N VAL A 161 -2.00 36.17 36.97
CA VAL A 161 -1.22 36.49 35.76
C VAL A 161 -1.95 37.65 35.08
N GLY A 162 -1.27 38.80 34.96
CA GLY A 162 -1.79 39.97 34.27
C GLY A 162 -2.10 39.63 32.81
N GLY A 163 -3.34 39.94 32.39
CA GLY A 163 -3.88 39.54 31.06
C GLY A 163 -3.19 40.18 29.86
N GLU A 164 -2.20 41.05 30.04
CA GLU A 164 -1.49 41.73 28.93
C GLU A 164 -0.35 40.84 28.36
N GLU A 165 0.43 40.11 29.19
CA GLU A 165 1.48 39.23 28.72
C GLU A 165 0.94 37.97 28.00
N LEU A 166 -0.23 37.48 28.39
CA LEU A 166 -0.90 36.36 27.73
C LEU A 166 -1.43 36.77 26.34
N ASN A 167 -1.94 38.01 26.23
CA ASN A 167 -2.41 38.54 24.95
C ASN A 167 -1.27 38.82 23.98
N ASP A 168 -0.10 39.26 24.45
CA ASP A 168 1.10 39.44 23.62
C ASP A 168 1.68 38.06 23.17
N PHE A 169 1.65 37.04 24.02
CA PHE A 169 2.04 35.69 23.63
C PHE A 169 1.05 35.07 22.62
N LEU A 170 -0.24 35.30 22.76
CA LEU A 170 -1.28 34.89 21.80
C LEU A 170 -1.20 35.69 20.51
N ALA A 171 -0.88 36.98 20.55
CA ALA A 171 -0.68 37.84 19.38
C ALA A 171 0.61 37.49 18.61
N LEU A 172 1.66 37.01 19.28
CA LEU A 172 2.86 36.50 18.64
C LEU A 172 2.59 35.13 17.99
N SER A 173 1.67 34.33 18.55
CA SER A 173 1.20 33.09 17.94
C SER A 173 0.36 33.35 16.70
N ASP A 174 -0.44 34.43 16.69
CA ASP A 174 -1.33 34.79 15.59
C ASP A 174 -0.57 35.49 14.43
N LYS A 175 0.54 36.20 14.71
CA LYS A 175 1.43 36.72 13.64
C LYS A 175 2.18 35.64 12.86
N GLN A 176 2.17 34.36 13.29
CA GLN A 176 2.53 33.22 12.46
C GLN A 176 1.41 32.82 11.48
N GLY A 177 0.23 33.42 11.55
CA GLY A 177 -0.93 33.15 10.70
C GLY A 177 -0.80 33.55 9.21
N GLY A 178 0.17 34.39 8.84
CA GLY A 178 0.39 34.80 7.45
C GLY A 178 0.81 33.66 6.48
N ARG A 179 1.02 32.44 6.99
CA ARG A 179 1.40 31.26 6.20
C ARG A 179 0.24 30.30 5.90
N HIS A 180 -0.96 30.56 6.39
CA HIS A 180 -2.09 29.65 6.19
C HIS A 180 -2.58 29.61 4.73
N GLN A 181 -2.45 30.70 3.99
CA GLN A 181 -2.89 30.78 2.60
C GLN A 181 -2.09 29.86 1.68
N ASN A 182 -0.74 29.90 1.80
CA ASN A 182 0.12 29.03 1.00
C ASN A 182 -0.03 27.53 1.30
N LYS A 183 -0.39 27.15 2.53
CA LYS A 183 -0.61 25.74 2.90
C LYS A 183 -1.91 25.17 2.34
N PHE A 184 -2.92 25.99 2.17
CA PHE A 184 -4.17 25.57 1.53
C PHE A 184 -3.96 25.32 0.05
N ASP A 185 -3.22 26.18 -0.61
CA ASP A 185 -2.91 26.06 -2.05
C ASP A 185 -2.11 24.80 -2.35
N VAL A 186 -1.08 24.47 -1.53
CA VAL A 186 -0.30 23.23 -1.67
C VAL A 186 -1.16 21.99 -1.45
N PHE A 187 -2.05 22.00 -0.45
CA PHE A 187 -2.96 20.88 -0.22
C PHE A 187 -3.91 20.67 -1.39
N LEU A 188 -4.54 21.74 -1.86
CA LEU A 188 -5.47 21.68 -3.00
C LEU A 188 -4.75 21.22 -4.28
N TYR A 189 -3.56 21.76 -4.54
CA TYR A 189 -2.72 21.34 -5.66
C TYR A 189 -2.43 19.84 -5.64
N LEU A 190 -1.90 19.31 -4.52
CA LEU A 190 -1.59 17.89 -4.38
C LEU A 190 -2.83 17.01 -4.44
N LEU A 191 -3.95 17.47 -3.89
CA LEU A 191 -5.24 16.77 -3.97
C LEU A 191 -5.72 16.64 -5.41
N LEU A 192 -5.71 17.75 -6.17
CA LEU A 192 -6.14 17.75 -7.57
C LEU A 192 -5.20 16.90 -8.45
N VAL A 193 -3.88 17.04 -8.27
CA VAL A 193 -2.90 16.21 -8.99
C VAL A 193 -3.10 14.74 -8.67
N SER A 194 -3.34 14.39 -7.42
CA SER A 194 -3.62 12.99 -7.02
C SER A 194 -4.93 12.48 -7.59
N LEU A 195 -5.99 13.29 -7.57
CA LEU A 195 -7.31 12.92 -8.06
C LEU A 195 -7.27 12.69 -9.58
N VAL A 196 -6.88 13.71 -10.33
CA VAL A 196 -6.83 13.64 -11.81
C VAL A 196 -5.83 12.57 -12.25
N GLY A 197 -4.63 12.56 -11.63
CA GLY A 197 -3.60 11.59 -11.94
C GLY A 197 -4.06 10.15 -11.71
N THR A 198 -4.78 9.86 -10.63
CA THR A 198 -5.28 8.51 -10.34
C THR A 198 -6.37 8.08 -11.32
N ILE A 199 -7.28 8.97 -11.74
CA ILE A 199 -8.31 8.66 -12.75
C ILE A 199 -7.68 8.07 -14.02
N PHE A 200 -6.60 8.68 -14.50
CA PHE A 200 -5.95 8.22 -15.73
C PHE A 200 -4.93 7.08 -15.50
N SER A 201 -4.31 7.00 -14.32
CA SER A 201 -3.25 6.02 -14.05
C SER A 201 -3.74 4.67 -13.54
N CYS A 202 -4.96 4.58 -13.00
CA CYS A 202 -5.47 3.37 -12.35
C CYS A 202 -5.53 2.12 -13.26
N PRO A 203 -5.78 2.16 -14.59
CA PRO A 203 -5.86 0.95 -15.39
C PRO A 203 -4.50 0.35 -15.73
N GLY A 204 -3.39 1.07 -15.54
CA GLY A 204 -2.06 0.65 -16.00
C GLY A 204 -1.61 -0.70 -15.46
N LEU A 205 -1.73 -0.92 -14.14
CA LEU A 205 -1.39 -2.21 -13.53
C LEU A 205 -2.36 -3.32 -13.94
N ALA A 206 -3.66 -3.03 -13.98
CA ALA A 206 -4.69 -4.01 -14.32
C ALA A 206 -4.52 -4.52 -15.76
N LEU A 207 -4.22 -3.62 -16.70
CA LEU A 207 -3.94 -3.98 -18.10
C LEU A 207 -2.64 -4.78 -18.23
N GLY A 208 -1.59 -4.39 -17.49
CA GLY A 208 -0.34 -5.15 -17.45
C GLY A 208 -0.53 -6.56 -16.87
N ASP A 209 -1.31 -6.70 -15.80
CA ASP A 209 -1.68 -8.00 -15.21
C ASP A 209 -2.49 -8.84 -16.22
N ALA A 210 -3.47 -8.24 -16.89
CA ALA A 210 -4.28 -8.93 -17.90
C ALA A 210 -3.43 -9.43 -19.08
N ALA A 211 -2.51 -8.62 -19.57
CA ALA A 211 -1.58 -9.01 -20.64
C ALA A 211 -0.64 -10.15 -20.20
N ALA A 212 -0.11 -10.09 -18.97
CA ALA A 212 0.73 -11.16 -18.42
C ALA A 212 -0.04 -12.47 -18.24
N VAL A 213 -1.28 -12.42 -17.75
CA VAL A 213 -2.16 -13.60 -17.61
C VAL A 213 -2.51 -14.18 -18.98
N CYS A 214 -2.83 -13.33 -19.98
CA CYS A 214 -3.10 -13.77 -21.35
C CYS A 214 -1.89 -14.51 -21.95
N LEU A 215 -0.68 -13.98 -21.76
CA LEU A 215 0.56 -14.62 -22.18
C LEU A 215 0.73 -16.03 -21.58
N LEU A 216 0.47 -16.16 -20.27
CA LEU A 216 0.59 -17.45 -19.56
C LEU A 216 -0.50 -18.43 -20.00
N ARG A 217 -1.74 -17.97 -20.20
CA ARG A 217 -2.87 -18.78 -20.66
C ARG A 217 -2.63 -19.33 -22.07
N ARG A 218 -2.11 -18.51 -23.01
CA ARG A 218 -1.74 -18.95 -24.36
C ARG A 218 -0.67 -20.05 -24.38
N LYS A 219 0.15 -20.15 -23.32
CA LYS A 219 1.19 -21.17 -23.16
C LYS A 219 0.79 -22.32 -22.23
N ASN A 220 -0.46 -22.34 -21.76
CA ASN A 220 -0.97 -23.30 -20.76
C ASN A 220 -0.16 -23.35 -19.45
N ASP A 221 0.51 -22.23 -19.09
CA ASP A 221 1.44 -22.09 -17.95
C ASP A 221 0.89 -21.18 -16.86
N ILE A 222 -0.44 -21.09 -16.70
CA ILE A 222 -1.08 -20.16 -15.74
C ILE A 222 -0.62 -20.38 -14.28
N HIS A 223 -0.20 -21.60 -13.94
CA HIS A 223 0.38 -21.95 -12.64
C HIS A 223 1.69 -21.19 -12.34
N GLN A 224 2.35 -20.64 -13.35
CA GLN A 224 3.58 -19.85 -13.18
C GLN A 224 3.31 -18.36 -12.89
N TYR A 225 2.05 -17.91 -12.80
CA TYR A 225 1.71 -16.52 -12.48
C TYR A 225 2.36 -16.03 -11.19
N GLY A 226 2.37 -16.84 -10.14
CA GLY A 226 3.04 -16.52 -8.87
C GLY A 226 4.54 -16.28 -9.02
N LYS A 227 5.21 -17.02 -9.94
CA LYS A 227 6.64 -16.82 -10.24
C LYS A 227 6.89 -15.48 -10.94
N GLN A 228 5.94 -14.97 -11.73
CA GLN A 228 6.02 -13.64 -12.34
C GLN A 228 5.83 -12.55 -11.27
N LYS A 229 4.80 -12.68 -10.44
CA LYS A 229 4.44 -11.70 -9.41
C LYS A 229 5.50 -11.58 -8.30
N ARG A 230 6.30 -12.60 -8.06
CA ARG A 230 7.41 -12.58 -7.08
C ARG A 230 8.43 -11.47 -7.37
N TRP A 231 8.65 -11.14 -8.66
CA TRP A 231 9.53 -10.04 -9.06
C TRP A 231 9.02 -8.66 -8.63
N ALA A 232 7.72 -8.53 -8.41
CA ALA A 232 7.12 -7.32 -7.84
C ALA A 232 7.62 -7.06 -6.42
N SER A 233 7.60 -8.07 -5.55
CA SER A 233 8.07 -7.94 -4.16
C SER A 233 9.58 -7.66 -4.10
N ILE A 234 10.36 -8.32 -4.95
CA ILE A 234 11.82 -8.08 -5.04
C ILE A 234 12.07 -6.63 -5.48
N GLY A 235 11.38 -6.15 -6.52
CA GLY A 235 11.51 -4.77 -7.01
C GLY A 235 11.16 -3.75 -5.94
N TRP A 236 10.02 -3.96 -5.25
CA TRP A 236 9.58 -3.10 -4.16
C TRP A 236 10.62 -3.01 -3.03
N GLY A 237 11.05 -4.15 -2.48
CA GLY A 237 11.98 -4.19 -1.34
C GLY A 237 13.35 -3.59 -1.68
N LEU A 238 13.89 -3.96 -2.85
CA LEU A 238 15.19 -3.46 -3.31
C LEU A 238 15.16 -1.93 -3.53
N ALA A 239 14.14 -1.41 -4.20
CA ALA A 239 14.02 0.02 -4.45
C ALA A 239 13.79 0.82 -3.16
N ALA A 240 12.91 0.34 -2.27
CA ALA A 240 12.66 1.00 -0.99
C ALA A 240 13.95 1.09 -0.15
N PHE A 241 14.75 0.03 -0.12
CA PHE A 241 16.05 0.04 0.55
C PHE A 241 17.03 1.00 -0.11
N THR A 242 17.22 0.87 -1.43
CA THR A 242 18.24 1.64 -2.16
C THR A 242 17.97 3.14 -2.09
N PHE A 243 16.74 3.57 -2.45
CA PHE A 243 16.39 4.98 -2.44
C PHE A 243 16.30 5.54 -1.01
N GLY A 244 15.81 4.77 -0.06
CA GLY A 244 15.79 5.18 1.34
C GLY A 244 17.17 5.35 1.92
N ALA A 245 18.11 4.45 1.65
CA ALA A 245 19.50 4.56 2.07
C ALA A 245 20.21 5.75 1.40
N MET A 246 19.98 5.96 0.10
CA MET A 246 20.58 7.10 -0.63
C MET A 246 20.09 8.46 -0.16
N VAL A 247 18.88 8.53 0.41
CA VAL A 247 18.26 9.78 0.91
C VAL A 247 18.59 10.02 2.39
N SER A 248 19.04 9.00 3.11
CA SER A 248 19.24 9.07 4.59
C SER A 248 20.18 10.19 5.02
N ASP A 249 21.18 10.54 4.19
CA ASP A 249 22.19 11.57 4.49
C ASP A 249 22.03 12.84 3.62
N LYS A 250 20.93 12.94 2.85
CA LYS A 250 20.65 14.11 2.02
C LYS A 250 19.71 15.07 2.74
N TYR A 251 20.24 16.21 3.13
CA TYR A 251 19.48 17.24 3.81
C TYR A 251 19.16 18.40 2.86
N LEU A 252 17.91 18.86 2.88
CA LEU A 252 17.46 20.01 2.10
C LEU A 252 18.03 21.32 2.68
N CYS A 253 18.17 21.40 4.02
CA CYS A 253 18.66 22.58 4.71
C CYS A 253 19.94 22.27 5.51
N PRO A 254 20.85 23.26 5.68
CA PRO A 254 22.00 23.10 6.55
C PRO A 254 21.60 22.64 7.95
N LEU A 255 22.39 21.76 8.54
CA LEU A 255 22.17 21.24 9.90
C LEU A 255 22.42 22.35 10.91
N VAL A 256 21.34 22.87 11.49
CA VAL A 256 21.42 23.83 12.61
C VAL A 256 21.09 23.09 13.90
N PRO A 257 21.93 23.19 14.97
CA PRO A 257 21.62 22.60 16.24
C PRO A 257 20.25 23.06 16.78
N GLY A 258 19.40 22.09 17.18
CA GLY A 258 18.03 22.37 17.67
C GLY A 258 16.95 22.52 16.60
N GLN A 259 17.27 22.46 15.31
CA GLN A 259 16.28 22.48 14.23
C GLN A 259 15.98 21.09 13.71
N LYS A 260 14.71 20.83 13.36
CA LYS A 260 14.28 19.53 12.78
C LYS A 260 14.96 19.32 11.42
N ARG A 261 15.52 18.14 11.22
CA ARG A 261 16.19 17.78 9.96
C ARG A 261 15.15 17.70 8.85
N THR A 262 15.39 18.38 7.74
CA THR A 262 14.60 18.29 6.52
C THR A 262 15.38 17.50 5.48
N ILE A 263 14.77 16.40 5.01
CA ILE A 263 15.42 15.48 4.09
C ILE A 263 15.01 15.80 2.66
N ASP A 264 15.94 15.69 1.72
CA ASP A 264 15.65 15.88 0.30
C ASP A 264 15.14 14.56 -0.32
N TYR A 265 13.83 14.44 -0.52
CA TYR A 265 13.19 13.29 -1.19
C TYR A 265 13.18 13.39 -2.71
N SER A 266 13.78 14.41 -3.33
CA SER A 266 13.79 14.59 -4.80
C SER A 266 14.35 13.36 -5.51
N LEU A 267 15.37 12.71 -4.93
CA LEU A 267 15.96 11.48 -5.47
C LEU A 267 14.96 10.33 -5.57
N CYS A 268 14.05 10.20 -4.59
CA CYS A 268 12.97 9.19 -4.62
C CYS A 268 12.01 9.45 -5.77
N PHE A 269 11.69 10.72 -6.06
CA PHE A 269 10.85 11.09 -7.21
C PHE A 269 11.55 10.82 -8.52
N TYR A 270 12.82 11.23 -8.70
CA TYR A 270 13.59 10.94 -9.91
C TYR A 270 13.70 9.43 -10.15
N GLY A 271 14.03 8.66 -9.12
CA GLY A 271 14.09 7.20 -9.19
C GLY A 271 12.76 6.57 -9.57
N SER A 272 11.67 7.00 -8.94
CA SER A 272 10.33 6.52 -9.25
C SER A 272 9.93 6.83 -10.70
N ILE A 273 10.20 8.03 -11.20
CA ILE A 273 9.91 8.44 -12.57
C ILE A 273 10.70 7.58 -13.57
N SER A 274 12.02 7.43 -13.36
CA SER A 274 12.89 6.62 -14.23
C SER A 274 12.43 5.15 -14.28
N LEU A 275 12.09 4.57 -13.13
CA LEU A 275 11.60 3.20 -13.04
C LEU A 275 10.22 3.03 -13.68
N LYS A 276 9.33 4.04 -13.62
CA LYS A 276 8.04 4.04 -14.35
C LYS A 276 8.23 4.06 -15.86
N LEU A 277 9.22 4.80 -16.35
CA LEU A 277 9.56 4.80 -17.78
C LEU A 277 10.11 3.43 -18.21
N LEU A 278 10.96 2.77 -17.40
CA LEU A 278 11.43 1.42 -17.68
C LEU A 278 10.28 0.39 -17.63
N ALA A 279 9.32 0.56 -16.71
CA ALA A 279 8.12 -0.25 -16.65
C ALA A 279 7.23 -0.05 -17.88
N LEU A 280 7.05 1.18 -18.33
CA LEU A 280 6.36 1.49 -19.59
C LEU A 280 7.04 0.80 -20.76
N PHE A 281 8.35 0.97 -20.90
CA PHE A 281 9.11 0.39 -22.02
C PHE A 281 9.05 -1.15 -22.04
N SER A 282 9.17 -1.80 -20.88
CA SER A 282 8.99 -3.25 -20.77
C SER A 282 7.55 -3.67 -21.04
N GLY A 283 6.57 -2.91 -20.54
CA GLY A 283 5.15 -3.17 -20.76
C GLY A 283 4.70 -3.02 -22.21
N LEU A 284 5.30 -2.11 -22.99
CA LEU A 284 5.01 -1.97 -24.42
C LEU A 284 5.32 -3.22 -25.25
N ARG A 285 6.16 -4.11 -24.74
CA ARG A 285 6.49 -5.40 -25.35
C ARG A 285 5.52 -6.52 -24.96
N LEU A 286 4.60 -6.27 -24.03
CA LEU A 286 3.50 -7.18 -23.71
C LEU A 286 2.46 -7.16 -24.82
N ASP A 287 1.82 -8.30 -25.03
CA ASP A 287 0.75 -8.44 -26.00
C ASP A 287 -0.59 -8.08 -25.34
N PHE A 288 -1.21 -7.02 -25.82
CA PHE A 288 -2.51 -6.51 -25.33
C PHE A 288 -3.69 -7.01 -26.17
N ASP A 289 -3.49 -7.96 -27.09
CA ASP A 289 -4.58 -8.58 -27.81
C ASP A 289 -5.29 -9.61 -26.91
N LEU A 290 -6.25 -9.10 -26.13
CA LEU A 290 -7.00 -9.87 -25.12
C LEU A 290 -8.16 -10.67 -25.74
N ASN A 291 -8.43 -10.50 -27.03
CA ASN A 291 -9.56 -11.14 -27.71
C ASN A 291 -9.20 -12.56 -28.19
N GLY A 292 -9.34 -13.57 -27.30
CA GLY A 292 -9.76 -14.88 -27.76
C GLY A 292 -11.22 -14.80 -28.31
N LYS A 293 -11.53 -15.61 -29.31
CA LYS A 293 -12.84 -15.68 -30.00
C LYS A 293 -13.99 -16.16 -29.08
N ASP A 294 -14.25 -15.48 -27.96
CA ASP A 294 -15.40 -15.81 -27.12
C ASP A 294 -16.53 -14.80 -27.38
N ASN A 295 -17.72 -15.35 -27.61
CA ASN A 295 -18.94 -14.59 -27.90
C ASN A 295 -19.23 -13.60 -26.76
N THR A 296 -19.20 -12.30 -27.07
CA THR A 296 -19.38 -11.20 -26.12
C THR A 296 -20.73 -11.22 -25.40
N ASP A 297 -21.79 -11.69 -26.07
CA ASP A 297 -23.15 -11.67 -25.52
C ASP A 297 -23.37 -12.73 -24.44
N ASP A 298 -22.81 -13.93 -24.60
CA ASP A 298 -22.87 -14.99 -23.59
C ASP A 298 -22.07 -14.61 -22.33
N MET A 299 -20.91 -13.98 -22.52
CA MET A 299 -20.09 -13.48 -21.41
C MET A 299 -20.78 -12.37 -20.60
N VAL A 300 -21.53 -11.48 -21.24
CA VAL A 300 -22.28 -10.40 -20.55
C VAL A 300 -23.42 -10.98 -19.74
N ARG A 301 -24.12 -11.97 -20.27
CA ARG A 301 -25.24 -12.64 -19.60
C ARG A 301 -24.77 -13.47 -18.40
N GLU A 302 -23.67 -14.20 -18.56
CA GLU A 302 -23.01 -14.98 -17.51
C GLU A 302 -22.46 -14.07 -16.40
N ARG A 303 -21.84 -12.94 -16.76
CA ARG A 303 -21.35 -11.93 -15.80
C ARG A 303 -22.48 -11.31 -14.97
N ARG A 304 -23.64 -11.02 -15.60
CA ARG A 304 -24.81 -10.45 -14.90
C ARG A 304 -25.42 -11.45 -13.91
N SER A 305 -25.54 -12.71 -14.30
CA SER A 305 -25.96 -13.80 -13.43
C SER A 305 -24.98 -14.00 -12.25
N GLY A 306 -23.66 -13.97 -12.53
CA GLY A 306 -22.62 -14.10 -11.51
C GLY A 306 -22.60 -12.95 -10.49
N VAL A 307 -22.91 -11.70 -10.90
CA VAL A 307 -23.02 -10.56 -9.98
C VAL A 307 -24.19 -10.73 -9.01
N MET A 308 -25.35 -11.16 -9.52
CA MET A 308 -26.52 -11.41 -8.68
C MET A 308 -26.24 -12.54 -7.66
N ALA A 309 -25.67 -13.64 -8.12
CA ALA A 309 -25.28 -14.77 -7.25
C ALA A 309 -24.24 -14.38 -6.20
N ALA A 310 -23.27 -13.51 -6.55
CA ALA A 310 -22.28 -13.00 -5.60
C ALA A 310 -22.91 -12.10 -4.55
N LEU A 311 -23.83 -11.20 -4.92
CA LEU A 311 -24.56 -10.33 -3.99
C LEU A 311 -25.43 -11.13 -3.02
N GLU A 312 -26.12 -12.15 -3.51
CA GLU A 312 -26.88 -13.07 -2.68
C GLU A 312 -25.97 -13.83 -1.70
N ALA A 313 -24.82 -14.33 -2.18
CA ALA A 313 -23.86 -15.00 -1.33
C ALA A 313 -23.34 -14.08 -0.21
N VAL A 314 -22.98 -12.82 -0.54
CA VAL A 314 -22.49 -11.82 0.44
C VAL A 314 -23.54 -11.47 1.50
N SER A 315 -24.83 -11.56 1.18
CA SER A 315 -25.93 -11.35 2.14
C SER A 315 -26.01 -12.42 3.23
N ARG A 316 -25.35 -13.56 3.05
CA ARG A 316 -25.30 -14.62 4.07
C ARG A 316 -24.42 -14.19 5.25
N PRO A 317 -24.82 -14.40 6.52
CA PRO A 317 -24.09 -13.88 7.68
C PRO A 317 -22.61 -14.27 7.75
N ARG A 318 -22.23 -15.46 7.33
CA ARG A 318 -20.83 -15.90 7.28
C ARG A 318 -19.99 -15.11 6.30
N TYR A 319 -20.53 -14.83 5.11
CA TYR A 319 -19.84 -14.02 4.12
C TYR A 319 -19.79 -12.55 4.53
N LEU A 320 -20.85 -12.03 5.13
CA LEU A 320 -20.87 -10.67 5.65
C LEU A 320 -19.79 -10.48 6.72
N ALA A 321 -19.70 -11.39 7.70
CA ALA A 321 -18.65 -11.37 8.72
C ALA A 321 -17.25 -11.45 8.12
N PHE A 322 -17.07 -12.31 7.10
CA PHE A 322 -15.82 -12.41 6.37
C PHE A 322 -15.46 -11.08 5.67
N PHE A 323 -16.38 -10.45 4.95
CA PHE A 323 -16.10 -9.16 4.29
C PHE A 323 -15.87 -8.00 5.28
N VAL A 324 -16.45 -8.05 6.47
CA VAL A 324 -16.19 -7.09 7.55
C VAL A 324 -14.73 -7.21 8.04
N ILE A 325 -14.21 -8.43 8.24
CA ILE A 325 -12.80 -8.62 8.61
C ILE A 325 -11.83 -8.27 7.47
N VAL A 326 -12.22 -8.48 6.23
CA VAL A 326 -11.46 -8.03 5.05
C VAL A 326 -11.38 -6.51 5.02
N LEU A 327 -12.50 -5.82 5.24
CA LEU A 327 -12.57 -4.36 5.33
C LEU A 327 -11.67 -3.84 6.46
N TYR A 328 -11.80 -4.40 7.67
CA TYR A 328 -10.96 -4.05 8.82
C TYR A 328 -9.47 -4.23 8.51
N SER A 329 -9.09 -5.37 7.92
CA SER A 329 -7.69 -5.65 7.57
C SER A 329 -7.16 -4.66 6.54
N GLY A 330 -7.97 -4.30 5.52
CA GLY A 330 -7.65 -3.28 4.54
C GLY A 330 -7.49 -1.89 5.18
N MET A 331 -8.40 -1.51 6.09
CA MET A 331 -8.33 -0.24 6.82
C MET A 331 -7.05 -0.16 7.69
N THR A 332 -6.76 -1.22 8.42
CA THR A 332 -5.57 -1.29 9.28
C THR A 332 -4.29 -1.21 8.47
N PHE A 333 -4.21 -1.94 7.35
CA PHE A 333 -3.08 -1.87 6.44
C PHE A 333 -2.91 -0.46 5.86
N GLY A 334 -4.00 0.17 5.41
CA GLY A 334 -3.99 1.55 4.89
C GLY A 334 -3.50 2.57 5.91
N MET A 335 -3.95 2.46 7.16
CA MET A 335 -3.53 3.29 8.28
C MET A 335 -2.04 3.10 8.61
N ILE A 336 -1.56 1.86 8.73
CA ILE A 336 -0.14 1.56 9.00
C ILE A 336 0.76 2.13 7.89
N MET A 337 0.40 1.90 6.62
CA MET A 337 1.17 2.42 5.48
C MET A 337 1.15 3.94 5.38
N GLY A 338 0.11 4.59 5.89
CA GLY A 338 0.00 6.05 5.90
C GLY A 338 0.74 6.72 7.05
N PHE A 339 0.82 6.09 8.22
CA PHE A 339 1.18 6.84 9.43
C PHE A 339 2.26 6.19 10.31
N LEU A 340 2.67 4.94 10.07
CA LEU A 340 3.73 4.34 10.87
C LEU A 340 5.07 5.11 10.73
N PHE A 341 5.45 5.45 9.50
CA PHE A 341 6.69 6.21 9.27
C PHE A 341 6.60 7.63 9.81
N TRP A 342 5.42 8.23 9.75
CA TRP A 342 5.15 9.50 10.39
C TRP A 342 5.37 9.45 11.91
N HIS A 343 4.83 8.40 12.55
CA HIS A 343 5.03 8.16 13.98
C HIS A 343 6.50 7.93 14.33
N LEU A 344 7.20 7.07 13.57
CA LEU A 344 8.62 6.81 13.77
C LEU A 344 9.48 8.07 13.65
N GLU A 345 9.14 8.96 12.72
CA GLU A 345 9.82 10.26 12.61
C GLU A 345 9.54 11.16 13.82
N ASP A 346 8.31 11.13 14.39
CA ASP A 346 7.99 11.84 15.63
C ASP A 346 8.77 11.28 16.83
N CYS A 347 9.09 9.99 16.82
CA CYS A 347 9.95 9.31 17.80
C CYS A 347 11.45 9.51 17.56
N TYR A 348 11.85 10.44 16.67
CA TYR A 348 13.26 10.72 16.33
C TYR A 348 14.03 9.48 15.86
N SER A 349 13.38 8.58 15.16
CA SER A 349 14.00 7.34 14.64
C SER A 349 15.14 7.66 13.65
N PRO A 350 16.21 6.85 13.66
CA PRO A 350 17.29 6.97 12.68
C PRO A 350 16.73 6.81 11.26
N GLN A 351 17.19 7.66 10.33
CA GLN A 351 16.64 7.69 8.97
C GLN A 351 16.80 6.36 8.21
N ILE A 352 17.86 5.62 8.49
CA ILE A 352 18.11 4.29 7.88
C ILE A 352 17.00 3.27 8.19
N MET A 353 16.26 3.42 9.30
CA MET A 353 15.14 2.53 9.63
C MET A 353 14.04 2.54 8.59
N PHE A 354 13.77 3.71 7.98
CA PHE A 354 12.75 3.82 6.93
C PHE A 354 13.12 3.02 5.67
N SER A 355 14.41 2.69 5.51
CA SER A 355 14.92 1.83 4.45
C SER A 355 14.88 0.35 4.84
N ILE A 356 15.19 0.01 6.10
CA ILE A 356 15.27 -1.38 6.59
C ILE A 356 13.87 -1.98 6.76
N ILE A 357 12.91 -1.22 7.31
CA ILE A 357 11.54 -1.72 7.57
C ILE A 357 10.88 -2.32 6.33
N PRO A 358 10.86 -1.70 5.13
CA PRO A 358 10.30 -2.30 3.93
C PRO A 358 10.97 -3.62 3.53
N VAL A 359 12.27 -3.77 3.78
CA VAL A 359 13.01 -5.01 3.51
C VAL A 359 12.58 -6.12 4.46
N VAL A 360 12.48 -5.82 5.76
CA VAL A 360 12.01 -6.77 6.78
C VAL A 360 10.60 -7.26 6.43
N ARG A 361 9.70 -6.35 6.05
CA ARG A 361 8.34 -6.69 5.57
C ARG A 361 8.38 -7.60 4.34
N CYS A 362 9.19 -7.24 3.34
CA CYS A 362 9.31 -8.02 2.11
C CYS A 362 9.80 -9.45 2.39
N ILE A 363 10.82 -9.61 3.23
CA ILE A 363 11.33 -10.92 3.63
C ILE A 363 10.25 -11.71 4.38
N ALA A 364 9.57 -11.09 5.34
CA ALA A 364 8.49 -11.71 6.10
C ALA A 364 7.33 -12.14 5.18
N ASP A 365 6.92 -11.32 4.22
CA ASP A 365 5.88 -11.63 3.24
C ASP A 365 6.27 -12.83 2.37
N VAL A 366 7.51 -12.87 1.85
CA VAL A 366 8.01 -13.99 1.03
C VAL A 366 8.01 -15.31 1.80
N ILE A 367 8.47 -15.29 3.07
CA ILE A 367 8.46 -16.47 3.93
C ILE A 367 7.02 -16.96 4.15
N VAL A 368 6.11 -16.05 4.55
CA VAL A 368 4.73 -16.42 4.85
C VAL A 368 3.98 -16.90 3.62
N TYR A 369 4.14 -16.27 2.45
CA TYR A 369 3.58 -16.77 1.19
C TYR A 369 4.08 -18.17 0.84
N SER A 370 5.34 -18.49 1.11
CA SER A 370 5.92 -19.81 0.84
C SER A 370 5.38 -20.89 1.76
N VAL A 371 5.09 -20.53 3.03
CA VAL A 371 4.63 -21.46 4.07
C VAL A 371 3.10 -21.55 4.12
N SER A 372 2.37 -20.51 3.69
CA SER A 372 0.91 -20.40 3.82
C SER A 372 0.12 -21.60 3.25
N PRO A 373 0.47 -22.23 2.11
CA PRO A 373 -0.25 -23.40 1.63
C PRO A 373 -0.19 -24.56 2.63
N HIS A 374 0.98 -24.83 3.22
CA HIS A 374 1.15 -25.89 4.21
C HIS A 374 0.40 -25.60 5.52
N VAL A 375 0.41 -24.32 5.94
CA VAL A 375 -0.34 -23.88 7.13
C VAL A 375 -1.84 -24.04 6.89
N ILE A 376 -2.36 -23.62 5.74
CA ILE A 376 -3.79 -23.75 5.41
C ILE A 376 -4.23 -25.23 5.39
N ILE A 377 -3.42 -26.13 4.83
CA ILE A 377 -3.72 -27.56 4.82
C ILE A 377 -3.75 -28.12 6.25
N LYS A 378 -2.81 -27.67 7.12
CA LYS A 378 -2.66 -28.24 8.47
C LYS A 378 -3.70 -27.71 9.47
N ILE A 379 -3.94 -26.41 9.50
CA ILE A 379 -4.79 -25.78 10.52
C ILE A 379 -6.14 -25.27 9.97
N GLY A 380 -6.29 -25.25 8.65
CA GLY A 380 -7.47 -24.72 7.99
C GLY A 380 -7.48 -23.20 7.82
N VAL A 381 -8.31 -22.72 6.88
CA VAL A 381 -8.36 -21.29 6.54
C VAL A 381 -8.95 -20.43 7.66
N HIS A 382 -9.93 -20.93 8.42
CA HIS A 382 -10.55 -20.19 9.52
C HIS A 382 -9.55 -19.92 10.65
N ASN A 383 -8.75 -20.93 11.03
CA ASN A 383 -7.72 -20.77 12.06
C ASN A 383 -6.59 -19.86 11.62
N LEU A 384 -6.23 -19.88 10.33
CA LEU A 384 -5.30 -18.89 9.78
C LEU A 384 -5.85 -17.46 9.91
N LEU A 385 -7.14 -17.23 9.64
CA LEU A 385 -7.73 -15.89 9.78
C LEU A 385 -7.82 -15.45 11.25
N TYR A 386 -8.07 -16.35 12.21
CA TYR A 386 -7.96 -16.03 13.64
C TYR A 386 -6.53 -15.64 14.01
N LEU A 387 -5.53 -16.37 13.54
CA LEU A 387 -4.13 -16.05 13.76
C LEU A 387 -3.77 -14.67 13.20
N VAL A 388 -4.23 -14.35 11.99
CA VAL A 388 -4.02 -13.04 11.33
C VAL A 388 -4.62 -11.90 12.17
N LEU A 389 -5.88 -12.06 12.63
CA LEU A 389 -6.53 -11.04 13.47
C LEU A 389 -5.82 -10.87 14.81
N ALA A 390 -5.42 -11.97 15.47
CA ALA A 390 -4.63 -11.93 16.70
C ALA A 390 -3.29 -11.21 16.48
N CYS A 391 -2.60 -11.49 15.37
CA CYS A 391 -1.37 -10.79 15.01
C CYS A 391 -1.57 -9.28 14.78
N TYR A 392 -2.70 -8.85 14.19
CA TYR A 392 -3.04 -7.43 14.10
C TYR A 392 -3.17 -6.79 15.49
N VAL A 393 -3.86 -7.44 16.41
CA VAL A 393 -4.01 -6.95 17.80
C VAL A 393 -2.64 -6.82 18.46
N VAL A 394 -1.81 -7.87 18.43
CA VAL A 394 -0.48 -7.86 19.03
C VAL A 394 0.39 -6.76 18.40
N ARG A 395 0.42 -6.67 17.07
CA ARG A 395 1.23 -5.68 16.34
C ARG A 395 0.85 -4.25 16.69
N LEU A 396 -0.46 -3.91 16.66
CA LEU A 396 -0.94 -2.57 16.95
C LEU A 396 -0.76 -2.19 18.42
N THR A 397 -1.01 -3.14 19.34
CA THR A 397 -0.76 -2.93 20.76
C THR A 397 0.73 -2.71 21.03
N SER A 398 1.61 -3.45 20.36
CA SER A 398 3.05 -3.26 20.47
C SER A 398 3.50 -1.85 20.06
N TYR A 399 2.87 -1.25 19.03
CA TYR A 399 3.18 0.13 18.61
C TYR A 399 2.84 1.17 19.68
N VAL A 400 1.88 0.87 20.57
CA VAL A 400 1.49 1.78 21.66
C VAL A 400 2.54 1.85 22.77
N PHE A 401 3.14 0.69 23.11
CA PHE A 401 4.04 0.56 24.28
C PHE A 401 5.52 0.69 23.93
N VAL A 402 5.89 0.43 22.70
CA VAL A 402 7.30 0.43 22.28
C VAL A 402 7.79 1.87 22.06
N THR A 403 8.78 2.26 22.84
CA THR A 403 9.44 3.58 22.74
C THR A 403 10.75 3.53 21.97
N ASN A 404 11.46 2.38 21.99
CA ASN A 404 12.72 2.23 21.27
C ASN A 404 12.45 1.96 19.77
N PRO A 405 12.90 2.85 18.86
CA PRO A 405 12.68 2.68 17.43
C PRO A 405 13.16 1.33 16.86
N TRP A 406 14.26 0.78 17.34
CA TRP A 406 14.83 -0.48 16.84
C TRP A 406 13.92 -1.69 17.12
N CYS A 407 13.10 -1.65 18.16
CA CYS A 407 12.15 -2.72 18.45
C CYS A 407 11.05 -2.84 17.38
N TYR A 408 10.78 -1.77 16.63
CA TYR A 408 9.82 -1.82 15.52
C TYR A 408 10.23 -2.82 14.43
N LEU A 409 11.54 -3.07 14.22
CA LEU A 409 12.01 -4.07 13.27
C LEU A 409 11.49 -5.47 13.59
N PHE A 410 11.47 -5.83 14.89
CA PHE A 410 10.95 -7.13 15.34
C PHE A 410 9.44 -7.21 15.21
N ILE A 411 8.74 -6.11 15.53
CA ILE A 411 7.27 -6.05 15.38
C ILE A 411 6.89 -6.15 13.91
N GLU A 412 7.69 -5.56 13.01
CA GLU A 412 7.43 -5.57 11.58
C GLU A 412 7.59 -6.96 10.91
N VAL A 413 8.20 -7.93 11.56
CA VAL A 413 8.18 -9.33 11.12
C VAL A 413 6.74 -9.89 11.13
N LEU A 414 5.88 -9.43 12.07
CA LEU A 414 4.46 -9.80 12.09
C LEU A 414 3.69 -9.29 10.87
N SER A 415 4.28 -8.35 10.10
CA SER A 415 3.66 -7.89 8.85
C SER A 415 3.43 -9.05 7.87
N GLY A 416 4.35 -10.01 7.80
CA GLY A 416 4.19 -11.18 6.95
C GLY A 416 2.90 -11.95 7.21
N LEU A 417 2.54 -12.16 8.48
CA LEU A 417 1.27 -12.82 8.84
C LEU A 417 0.07 -11.90 8.57
N THR A 418 0.16 -10.62 8.91
CA THR A 418 -0.98 -9.69 8.76
C THR A 418 -1.23 -9.30 7.30
N SER A 419 -0.21 -9.20 6.43
CA SER A 419 -0.35 -8.89 5.01
C SER A 419 -0.43 -10.16 4.15
N ALA A 420 0.67 -10.91 4.04
CA ALA A 420 0.75 -12.08 3.17
C ALA A 420 -0.14 -13.23 3.65
N GLY A 421 -0.14 -13.54 4.95
CA GLY A 421 -0.99 -14.57 5.55
C GLY A 421 -2.47 -14.20 5.47
N GLY A 422 -2.82 -12.94 5.75
CA GLY A 422 -4.16 -12.42 5.60
C GLY A 422 -4.66 -12.54 4.17
N TRP A 423 -3.88 -12.06 3.20
CA TRP A 423 -4.25 -12.11 1.79
C TRP A 423 -4.41 -13.55 1.27
N ALA A 424 -3.46 -14.45 1.60
CA ALA A 424 -3.57 -15.86 1.26
C ALA A 424 -4.82 -16.51 1.88
N GLY A 425 -5.13 -16.20 3.14
CA GLY A 425 -6.33 -16.66 3.82
C GLY A 425 -7.62 -16.16 3.16
N PHE A 426 -7.69 -14.87 2.80
CA PHE A 426 -8.87 -14.28 2.15
C PHE A 426 -9.15 -14.88 0.78
N VAL A 427 -8.11 -15.00 -0.05
CA VAL A 427 -8.22 -15.60 -1.40
C VAL A 427 -8.67 -17.06 -1.28
N THR A 428 -8.08 -17.82 -0.37
CA THR A 428 -8.40 -19.23 -0.15
C THR A 428 -9.80 -19.42 0.42
N TYR A 429 -10.24 -18.55 1.34
CA TYR A 429 -11.60 -18.59 1.88
C TYR A 429 -12.64 -18.44 0.77
N ILE A 430 -12.46 -17.48 -0.13
CA ILE A 430 -13.36 -17.31 -1.28
C ILE A 430 -13.28 -18.51 -2.21
N ALA A 431 -12.09 -19.05 -2.49
CA ALA A 431 -11.94 -20.20 -3.37
C ALA A 431 -12.69 -21.45 -2.87
N TYR A 432 -12.64 -21.69 -1.55
CA TYR A 432 -13.34 -22.86 -0.96
C TYR A 432 -14.86 -22.68 -0.78
N ASN A 433 -15.31 -21.43 -0.65
CA ASN A 433 -16.71 -21.12 -0.40
C ASN A 433 -17.39 -20.44 -1.61
N SER A 434 -16.73 -20.43 -2.78
CA SER A 434 -17.30 -19.77 -3.96
C SER A 434 -18.61 -20.45 -4.40
N VAL A 435 -19.57 -19.60 -4.78
CA VAL A 435 -20.83 -20.05 -5.39
C VAL A 435 -20.57 -20.33 -6.87
N GLU A 436 -21.18 -21.40 -7.40
CA GLU A 436 -21.08 -21.73 -8.82
C GLU A 436 -21.48 -20.54 -9.69
N GLY A 437 -20.64 -20.22 -10.70
CA GLY A 437 -20.85 -19.08 -11.61
C GLY A 437 -20.37 -17.71 -11.12
N ALA A 438 -19.89 -17.55 -9.86
CA ALA A 438 -19.49 -16.25 -9.32
C ALA A 438 -18.06 -16.12 -8.75
N PRO A 439 -17.09 -17.03 -9.01
CA PRO A 439 -15.79 -16.97 -8.33
C PRO A 439 -15.00 -15.70 -8.68
N ALA A 440 -15.02 -15.27 -9.95
CA ALA A 440 -14.33 -14.06 -10.40
C ALA A 440 -14.95 -12.78 -9.80
N THR A 441 -16.26 -12.73 -9.67
CA THR A 441 -16.97 -11.60 -9.07
C THR A 441 -16.66 -11.47 -7.57
N LEU A 442 -16.69 -12.57 -6.82
CA LEU A 442 -16.33 -12.58 -5.39
C LEU A 442 -14.87 -12.18 -5.18
N GLN A 443 -13.97 -12.64 -6.04
CA GLN A 443 -12.56 -12.22 -6.01
C GLN A 443 -12.39 -10.73 -6.32
N GLY A 444 -13.14 -10.20 -7.28
CA GLY A 444 -13.18 -8.76 -7.59
C GLY A 444 -13.72 -7.93 -6.41
N MET A 445 -14.77 -8.41 -5.74
CA MET A 445 -15.30 -7.79 -4.51
C MET A 445 -14.27 -7.80 -3.38
N LEU A 446 -13.54 -8.90 -3.19
CA LEU A 446 -12.44 -8.99 -2.22
C LEU A 446 -11.39 -7.90 -2.46
N HIS A 447 -10.91 -7.78 -3.70
CA HIS A 447 -9.95 -6.74 -4.07
C HIS A 447 -10.51 -5.33 -3.85
N GLY A 448 -11.76 -5.10 -4.23
CA GLY A 448 -12.43 -3.81 -4.06
C GLY A 448 -12.59 -3.41 -2.60
N VAL A 449 -13.04 -4.34 -1.76
CA VAL A 449 -13.23 -4.10 -0.32
C VAL A 449 -11.89 -3.89 0.38
N TYR A 450 -10.90 -4.72 0.11
CA TYR A 450 -9.59 -4.62 0.78
C TYR A 450 -8.76 -3.43 0.28
N HIS A 451 -8.41 -3.41 -1.02
CA HIS A 451 -7.51 -2.41 -1.60
C HIS A 451 -8.20 -1.09 -1.96
N GLY A 452 -9.48 -1.12 -2.33
CA GLY A 452 -10.24 0.08 -2.66
C GLY A 452 -10.76 0.76 -1.41
N VAL A 453 -11.84 0.23 -0.86
CA VAL A 453 -12.56 0.85 0.27
C VAL A 453 -11.73 0.81 1.55
N GLY A 454 -11.17 -0.35 1.91
CA GLY A 454 -10.41 -0.54 3.13
C GLY A 454 -9.18 0.37 3.22
N HIS A 455 -8.29 0.32 2.23
CA HIS A 455 -7.10 1.17 2.22
C HIS A 455 -7.46 2.67 2.23
N GLY A 456 -8.49 3.06 1.49
CA GLY A 456 -8.94 4.45 1.44
C GLY A 456 -9.45 4.94 2.80
N LEU A 457 -10.40 4.20 3.41
CA LEU A 457 -10.94 4.51 4.73
C LEU A 457 -9.85 4.52 5.80
N GLY A 458 -8.95 3.53 5.76
CA GLY A 458 -7.86 3.43 6.73
C GLY A 458 -6.95 4.65 6.74
N ARG A 459 -6.63 5.21 5.58
CA ARG A 459 -5.83 6.44 5.47
C ARG A 459 -6.59 7.68 5.88
N VAL A 460 -7.86 7.81 5.49
CA VAL A 460 -8.68 8.97 5.85
C VAL A 460 -8.99 9.00 7.35
N ILE A 461 -9.55 7.90 7.87
CA ILE A 461 -9.90 7.78 9.29
C ILE A 461 -8.64 7.79 10.15
N GLY A 462 -7.60 7.03 9.75
CA GLY A 462 -6.32 7.02 10.43
C GLY A 462 -5.69 8.40 10.48
N GLY A 463 -5.71 9.16 9.38
CA GLY A 463 -5.21 10.55 9.33
C GLY A 463 -5.98 11.51 10.22
N PHE A 464 -7.30 11.34 10.29
CA PHE A 464 -8.15 12.14 11.20
C PHE A 464 -7.83 11.83 12.67
N LEU A 465 -7.83 10.55 13.06
CA LEU A 465 -7.52 10.12 14.43
C LEU A 465 -6.10 10.52 14.84
N PHE A 466 -5.14 10.30 13.95
CA PHE A 466 -3.75 10.63 14.19
C PHE A 466 -3.53 12.14 14.38
N SER A 467 -4.22 12.97 13.61
CA SER A 467 -4.15 14.43 13.72
C SER A 467 -4.82 14.97 15.00
N THR A 468 -5.88 14.29 15.48
CA THR A 468 -6.70 14.78 16.59
C THR A 468 -6.24 14.22 17.93
N TYR A 469 -5.92 12.92 17.97
CA TYR A 469 -5.64 12.19 19.22
C TYR A 469 -4.21 11.63 19.29
N GLY A 470 -3.42 11.77 18.22
CA GLY A 470 -2.06 11.27 18.14
C GLY A 470 -1.94 9.78 17.79
N ALA A 471 -0.69 9.32 17.66
CA ALA A 471 -0.36 7.98 17.20
C ALA A 471 -0.85 6.88 18.14
N GLN A 472 -0.55 7.01 19.43
CA GLN A 472 -0.85 5.98 20.43
C GLN A 472 -2.34 5.67 20.52
N VAL A 473 -3.18 6.70 20.57
CA VAL A 473 -4.65 6.53 20.59
C VAL A 473 -5.15 5.91 19.30
N THR A 474 -4.60 6.34 18.15
CA THR A 474 -4.96 5.77 16.84
C THR A 474 -4.66 4.28 16.78
N PHE A 475 -3.45 3.86 17.16
CA PHE A 475 -3.08 2.43 17.17
C PHE A 475 -3.91 1.64 18.19
N SER A 476 -4.23 2.22 19.37
CA SER A 476 -5.10 1.59 20.38
C SER A 476 -6.52 1.36 19.85
N ILE A 477 -7.12 2.35 19.15
CA ILE A 477 -8.46 2.22 18.56
C ILE A 477 -8.47 1.09 17.52
N PHE A 478 -7.51 1.09 16.58
CA PHE A 478 -7.44 0.04 15.57
C PHE A 478 -7.12 -1.34 16.17
N GLY A 479 -6.30 -1.40 17.23
CA GLY A 479 -6.03 -2.64 17.98
C GLY A 479 -7.26 -3.18 18.70
N GLY A 480 -8.01 -2.30 19.37
CA GLY A 480 -9.28 -2.64 20.03
C GLY A 480 -10.36 -3.12 19.04
N LEU A 481 -10.47 -2.44 17.89
CA LEU A 481 -11.32 -2.91 16.78
C LEU A 481 -10.90 -4.30 16.29
N GLY A 482 -9.60 -4.57 16.24
CA GLY A 482 -9.08 -5.90 15.88
C GLY A 482 -9.54 -7.00 16.82
N LEU A 483 -9.53 -6.73 18.11
CA LEU A 483 -10.05 -7.66 19.11
C LEU A 483 -11.55 -7.90 18.94
N ILE A 484 -12.33 -6.84 18.69
CA ILE A 484 -13.76 -6.95 18.42
C ILE A 484 -14.01 -7.80 17.17
N MET A 485 -13.24 -7.59 16.08
CA MET A 485 -13.35 -8.39 14.85
C MET A 485 -13.00 -9.87 15.08
N LEU A 486 -11.98 -10.14 15.89
CA LEU A 486 -11.61 -11.51 16.27
C LEU A 486 -12.75 -12.21 17.02
N LEU A 487 -13.32 -11.56 18.02
CA LEU A 487 -14.43 -12.11 18.81
C LEU A 487 -15.69 -12.26 17.97
N MET A 488 -16.03 -11.28 17.13
CA MET A 488 -17.15 -11.35 16.21
C MET A 488 -17.03 -12.54 15.25
N PHE A 489 -15.87 -12.69 14.62
CA PHE A 489 -15.64 -13.78 13.67
C PHE A 489 -15.67 -15.16 14.33
N ALA A 490 -15.13 -15.28 15.55
CA ALA A 490 -15.22 -16.49 16.36
C ALA A 490 -16.67 -16.84 16.72
N SER A 491 -17.45 -15.84 17.16
CA SER A 491 -18.86 -16.03 17.53
C SER A 491 -19.71 -16.44 16.35
N VAL A 492 -19.55 -15.79 15.19
CA VAL A 492 -20.29 -16.14 13.98
C VAL A 492 -19.97 -17.56 13.53
N ASN A 493 -18.69 -17.95 13.50
CA ASN A 493 -18.32 -19.29 13.08
C ASN A 493 -18.89 -20.35 14.02
N LYS A 494 -18.84 -20.14 15.36
CA LYS A 494 -19.41 -21.05 16.35
C LYS A 494 -20.92 -21.22 16.18
N ILE A 495 -21.67 -20.11 16.04
CA ILE A 495 -23.14 -20.17 15.87
C ILE A 495 -23.56 -20.97 14.62
N PHE A 496 -22.77 -20.92 13.56
CA PHE A 496 -23.09 -21.61 12.30
C PHE A 496 -22.43 -22.98 12.16
N GLU A 497 -21.47 -23.33 13.01
CA GLU A 497 -20.88 -24.67 13.09
C GLU A 497 -21.81 -25.64 13.80
N ASP A 498 -22.59 -25.17 14.79
CA ASP A 498 -23.55 -25.96 15.59
C ASP A 498 -24.88 -26.30 14.86
N LYS A 499 -25.08 -25.85 13.63
CA LYS A 499 -26.21 -26.28 12.81
C LYS A 499 -25.83 -27.51 11.98
N PRO A 500 -26.27 -28.73 12.33
CA PRO A 500 -26.06 -29.90 11.49
C PRO A 500 -26.63 -29.63 10.10
N LYS A 501 -25.83 -29.97 9.06
CA LYS A 501 -26.35 -29.98 7.69
C LYS A 501 -27.60 -30.84 7.69
N SER A 502 -28.77 -30.22 7.65
CA SER A 502 -29.99 -30.97 7.38
C SER A 502 -29.78 -31.57 5.98
N GLN A 503 -29.66 -32.88 5.96
CA GLN A 503 -29.67 -33.67 4.75
C GLN A 503 -31.00 -33.37 4.02
N ASN A 504 -30.91 -32.71 2.88
CA ASN A 504 -31.89 -32.79 1.80
C ASN A 504 -31.15 -32.98 0.49
#